data_c9de302425db1a4fe4a779d2bed423bc
#
_entry.id   c9de302425db1a4fe4a779d2bed423bc
#
_cell.length_a   1.000
_cell.length_b   1.000
_cell.length_c   1.000
_cell.angle_alpha   90.00
_cell.angle_beta   90.00
_cell.angle_gamma   90.00
#
_symmetry.space_group_name_H-M   'P 1'
#
loop_
_entity.id
_entity.type
_entity.pdbx_description
1 polymer ?
#
loop_
_entity_poly.entity_id
_entity_poly.type
_entity_poly.pdbx_seq_one_letter_code
_entity_poly.pdbx_strand_id
1 'polypeptide(L)'
;MMAHSGARGSAAQLKQLSGMRGLMAKPSGEIIENPIKSNFKEGLSVLEYFTSTHGARKGLADTALKTASSGYLTRRLVDVAQDAVIREEDCKTKNGVIVEEIVEAGNITSPLTERILGRTPVEKILNESNEIIVEAGEIISEQHLDPISKLGIRSLKIRSVLTCDTEDGICSKCYGRDLARGTPVNIGEAVGIIAAQSIGEPGTQLTMRTFHIGGAASSSVEQSNSVSPVSGVVKYENIKLIEDRFKNKIVLSRNAKIRIIDENSDKFTSNIPFGSKIYVNDKAKIDKNQL
;
A
#
# COMPACT_ATOMS: atom_id res chain seq x y z
N MET A 1 -9.92 22.69 12.92
CA MET A 1 -8.47 22.60 13.08
C MET A 1 -8.01 21.17 13.35
N MET A 2 -8.36 20.52 14.48
CA MET A 2 -7.83 19.19 14.86
C MET A 2 -8.08 18.09 13.82
N ALA A 3 -9.25 18.02 13.19
CA ALA A 3 -9.56 17.03 12.16
C ALA A 3 -8.82 17.32 10.83
N HIS A 4 -8.62 18.59 10.47
CA HIS A 4 -7.88 18.97 9.26
C HIS A 4 -6.37 18.72 9.39
N SER A 5 -5.83 18.89 10.59
CA SER A 5 -4.41 18.61 10.85
C SER A 5 -4.10 17.12 11.04
N GLY A 6 -5.12 16.27 11.04
CA GLY A 6 -4.95 14.83 11.30
C GLY A 6 -4.66 14.46 12.76
N ALA A 7 -4.61 15.44 13.67
CA ALA A 7 -4.26 15.20 15.08
C ALA A 7 -5.31 14.36 15.78
N ARG A 8 -6.60 14.62 15.58
CA ARG A 8 -7.67 13.85 16.19
C ARG A 8 -9.01 14.03 15.46
N GLY A 9 -9.73 12.92 15.32
CA GLY A 9 -11.03 12.89 14.68
C GLY A 9 -10.96 12.77 13.17
N SER A 10 -12.06 12.37 12.56
CA SER A 10 -12.23 12.28 11.12
C SER A 10 -13.41 13.13 10.66
N ALA A 11 -13.45 13.47 9.37
CA ALA A 11 -14.60 14.18 8.79
C ALA A 11 -15.92 13.43 8.98
N ALA A 12 -15.88 12.08 8.96
CA ALA A 12 -17.06 11.25 9.22
C ALA A 12 -17.59 11.41 10.65
N GLN A 13 -16.71 11.51 11.65
CA GLN A 13 -17.11 11.75 13.04
C GLN A 13 -17.71 13.15 13.24
N LEU A 14 -17.11 14.18 12.61
CA LEU A 14 -17.65 15.54 12.64
C LEU A 14 -19.04 15.61 11.99
N LYS A 15 -19.22 14.89 10.87
CA LYS A 15 -20.52 14.78 10.21
C LYS A 15 -21.61 14.20 11.12
N GLN A 16 -21.28 13.20 11.94
CA GLN A 16 -22.23 12.63 12.91
C GLN A 16 -22.55 13.55 14.07
N LEU A 17 -21.63 14.44 14.46
CA LEU A 17 -21.85 15.39 15.57
C LEU A 17 -22.70 16.58 15.19
N SER A 18 -22.48 17.15 14.00
CA SER A 18 -23.09 18.43 13.58
C SER A 18 -23.89 18.39 12.29
N GLY A 19 -23.81 17.31 11.54
CA GLY A 19 -24.53 17.11 10.29
C GLY A 19 -25.67 16.11 10.44
N MET A 20 -25.65 15.06 9.63
CA MET A 20 -26.61 13.97 9.65
C MET A 20 -25.85 12.64 9.87
N ARG A 21 -26.37 11.78 10.73
CA ARG A 21 -25.72 10.50 11.00
C ARG A 21 -25.73 9.57 9.77
N GLY A 22 -26.83 9.55 9.02
CA GLY A 22 -26.94 8.84 7.75
C GLY A 22 -27.50 7.42 7.85
N LEU A 23 -27.18 6.60 6.82
CA LEU A 23 -27.70 5.23 6.71
C LEU A 23 -26.98 4.29 7.68
N MET A 24 -27.73 3.35 8.25
CA MET A 24 -27.24 2.33 9.15
C MET A 24 -27.26 0.95 8.52
N ALA A 25 -26.27 0.12 8.87
CA ALA A 25 -26.22 -1.28 8.44
C ALA A 25 -26.84 -2.19 9.48
N LYS A 26 -27.68 -3.14 9.05
CA LYS A 26 -28.13 -4.27 9.86
C LYS A 26 -26.96 -5.21 10.17
N PRO A 27 -27.08 -6.08 11.19
CA PRO A 27 -26.10 -7.13 11.45
C PRO A 27 -25.84 -8.05 10.23
N SER A 28 -26.86 -8.27 9.40
CA SER A 28 -26.79 -9.06 8.15
C SER A 28 -25.91 -8.41 7.06
N GLY A 29 -25.58 -7.12 7.19
CA GLY A 29 -24.85 -6.34 6.16
C GLY A 29 -25.75 -5.50 5.27
N GLU A 30 -27.07 -5.71 5.27
CA GLU A 30 -28.03 -4.89 4.52
C GLU A 30 -28.08 -3.48 5.07
N ILE A 31 -28.26 -2.51 4.19
CA ILE A 31 -28.43 -1.11 4.57
C ILE A 31 -29.91 -0.85 4.85
N ILE A 32 -30.21 -0.17 5.97
CA ILE A 32 -31.56 0.27 6.32
C ILE A 32 -31.89 1.48 5.45
N GLU A 33 -32.99 1.42 4.71
CA GLU A 33 -33.39 2.46 3.75
C GLU A 33 -33.69 3.82 4.41
N ASN A 34 -34.22 3.82 5.64
CA ASN A 34 -34.51 5.03 6.37
C ASN A 34 -33.24 5.61 7.03
N PRO A 35 -32.72 6.75 6.55
CA PRO A 35 -31.55 7.37 7.15
C PRO A 35 -31.89 8.06 8.46
N ILE A 36 -30.92 8.08 9.38
CA ILE A 36 -30.98 8.90 10.59
C ILE A 36 -30.64 10.34 10.20
N LYS A 37 -31.62 11.22 10.25
CA LYS A 37 -31.48 12.63 9.87
C LYS A 37 -30.90 13.49 10.98
N SER A 38 -31.16 13.12 12.23
CA SER A 38 -30.65 13.81 13.41
C SER A 38 -29.16 13.63 13.61
N ASN A 39 -28.54 14.54 14.33
CA ASN A 39 -27.15 14.48 14.76
C ASN A 39 -27.06 14.28 16.27
N PHE A 40 -25.89 14.02 16.79
CA PHE A 40 -25.69 13.82 18.23
C PHE A 40 -25.88 15.10 19.07
N LYS A 41 -25.69 16.28 18.46
CA LYS A 41 -25.90 17.56 19.16
C LYS A 41 -27.38 17.85 19.44
N GLU A 42 -28.25 17.56 18.48
CA GLU A 42 -29.69 17.74 18.59
C GLU A 42 -30.36 16.61 19.38
N GLY A 43 -29.76 15.43 19.36
CA GLY A 43 -30.29 14.20 19.91
C GLY A 43 -31.08 13.38 18.89
N LEU A 44 -31.12 12.08 19.10
CA LEU A 44 -31.84 11.13 18.27
C LEU A 44 -33.25 10.90 18.79
N SER A 45 -34.21 10.71 17.89
CA SER A 45 -35.53 10.19 18.29
C SER A 45 -35.40 8.74 18.76
N VAL A 46 -36.42 8.25 19.52
CA VAL A 46 -36.42 6.89 20.07
C VAL A 46 -36.27 5.84 18.96
N LEU A 47 -36.93 6.03 17.82
CA LEU A 47 -36.84 5.12 16.69
C LEU A 47 -35.45 5.14 16.01
N GLU A 48 -34.89 6.32 15.85
CA GLU A 48 -33.54 6.49 15.30
C GLU A 48 -32.45 5.90 16.20
N TYR A 49 -32.64 6.06 17.53
CA TYR A 49 -31.77 5.42 18.50
C TYR A 49 -31.84 3.91 18.40
N PHE A 50 -33.02 3.32 18.32
CA PHE A 50 -33.20 1.87 18.17
C PHE A 50 -32.53 1.37 16.90
N THR A 51 -32.71 2.04 15.74
CA THR A 51 -32.05 1.73 14.50
C THR A 51 -30.52 1.79 14.62
N SER A 52 -30.02 2.76 15.36
CA SER A 52 -28.60 2.95 15.64
C SER A 52 -27.99 1.79 16.46
N THR A 53 -28.78 1.13 17.33
CA THR A 53 -28.26 0.02 18.15
C THR A 53 -27.84 -1.19 17.33
N HIS A 54 -28.44 -1.42 16.16
CA HIS A 54 -28.03 -2.50 15.25
C HIS A 54 -26.59 -2.31 14.76
N GLY A 55 -26.22 -1.09 14.37
CA GLY A 55 -24.86 -0.76 13.97
C GLY A 55 -23.86 -0.88 15.12
N ALA A 56 -24.23 -0.45 16.32
CA ALA A 56 -23.39 -0.59 17.52
C ALA A 56 -23.13 -2.07 17.86
N ARG A 57 -24.16 -2.90 17.87
CA ARG A 57 -24.04 -4.35 18.15
C ARG A 57 -23.16 -5.03 17.11
N LYS A 58 -23.36 -4.73 15.83
CA LYS A 58 -22.48 -5.22 14.75
C LYS A 58 -21.02 -4.82 14.95
N GLY A 59 -20.78 -3.54 15.26
CA GLY A 59 -19.43 -3.04 15.52
C GLY A 59 -18.73 -3.76 16.66
N LEU A 60 -19.44 -4.03 17.77
CA LEU A 60 -18.92 -4.79 18.91
C LEU A 60 -18.57 -6.23 18.52
N ALA A 61 -19.46 -6.93 17.82
CA ALA A 61 -19.22 -8.29 17.36
C ALA A 61 -18.06 -8.37 16.36
N ASP A 62 -18.03 -7.47 15.38
CA ASP A 62 -16.95 -7.40 14.38
C ASP A 62 -15.59 -7.12 15.04
N THR A 63 -15.56 -6.25 16.04
CA THR A 63 -14.31 -5.96 16.78
C THR A 63 -13.80 -7.21 17.49
N ALA A 64 -14.66 -7.95 18.18
CA ALA A 64 -14.27 -9.17 18.89
C ALA A 64 -13.72 -10.25 17.95
N LEU A 65 -14.39 -10.47 16.81
CA LEU A 65 -13.96 -11.47 15.80
C LEU A 65 -12.69 -11.07 15.08
N LYS A 66 -12.58 -9.82 14.67
CA LYS A 66 -11.40 -9.31 13.93
C LYS A 66 -10.15 -9.27 14.79
N THR A 67 -10.28 -9.00 16.09
CA THR A 67 -9.16 -9.02 17.04
C THR A 67 -8.51 -10.41 17.06
N ALA A 68 -9.32 -11.47 17.12
CA ALA A 68 -8.83 -12.85 17.08
C ALA A 68 -8.11 -13.14 15.73
N SER A 69 -8.69 -12.73 14.60
CA SER A 69 -8.09 -12.86 13.28
C SER A 69 -6.75 -12.15 13.17
N SER A 70 -6.65 -10.92 13.69
CA SER A 70 -5.40 -10.15 13.70
C SER A 70 -4.32 -10.82 14.55
N GLY A 71 -4.69 -11.34 15.73
CA GLY A 71 -3.78 -12.09 16.59
C GLY A 71 -3.27 -13.37 15.92
N TYR A 72 -4.14 -14.11 15.25
CA TYR A 72 -3.76 -15.30 14.50
C TYR A 72 -2.84 -14.98 13.31
N LEU A 73 -3.11 -13.89 12.57
CA LEU A 73 -2.24 -13.43 11.49
C LEU A 73 -0.85 -13.08 12.02
N THR A 74 -0.77 -12.33 13.12
CA THR A 74 0.51 -11.96 13.75
C THR A 74 1.31 -13.20 14.15
N ARG A 75 0.67 -14.19 14.78
CA ARG A 75 1.31 -15.45 15.14
C ARG A 75 1.88 -16.16 13.91
N ARG A 76 1.10 -16.30 12.85
CA ARG A 76 1.57 -16.94 11.62
C ARG A 76 2.72 -16.19 10.96
N LEU A 77 2.71 -14.86 11.00
CA LEU A 77 3.82 -14.05 10.50
C LEU A 77 5.09 -14.27 11.31
N VAL A 78 4.98 -14.34 12.64
CA VAL A 78 6.11 -14.63 13.52
C VAL A 78 6.66 -16.04 13.25
N ASP A 79 5.81 -17.05 13.15
CA ASP A 79 6.21 -18.43 12.89
C ASP A 79 6.99 -18.58 11.57
N VAL A 80 6.63 -17.80 10.55
CA VAL A 80 7.33 -17.82 9.25
C VAL A 80 8.60 -16.96 9.24
N ALA A 81 8.60 -15.84 9.96
CA ALA A 81 9.66 -14.84 9.88
C ALA A 81 10.72 -14.99 11.00
N GLN A 82 10.56 -15.90 11.95
CA GLN A 82 11.47 -16.04 13.10
C GLN A 82 12.90 -16.36 12.69
N ASP A 83 13.10 -17.05 11.57
CA ASP A 83 14.44 -17.43 11.09
C ASP A 83 15.18 -16.28 10.38
N ALA A 84 14.47 -15.16 10.10
CA ALA A 84 15.06 -13.97 9.52
C ALA A 84 15.83 -13.17 10.58
N VAL A 85 17.03 -13.59 10.87
CA VAL A 85 17.96 -12.98 11.84
C VAL A 85 19.19 -12.47 11.11
N ILE A 86 19.77 -11.36 11.56
CA ILE A 86 21.02 -10.84 11.00
C ILE A 86 22.18 -11.72 11.48
N ARG A 87 22.84 -12.44 10.56
CA ARG A 87 23.93 -13.36 10.86
C ARG A 87 25.31 -12.89 10.42
N GLU A 88 25.37 -12.14 9.32
CA GLU A 88 26.61 -11.70 8.69
C GLU A 88 26.59 -10.19 8.46
N GLU A 89 27.78 -9.59 8.32
CA GLU A 89 27.88 -8.19 7.95
C GLU A 89 27.58 -7.98 6.46
N ASP A 90 28.14 -8.82 5.58
CA ASP A 90 28.06 -8.63 4.14
C ASP A 90 28.13 -9.95 3.36
N CYS A 91 27.05 -10.31 2.67
CA CYS A 91 27.00 -11.47 1.76
C CYS A 91 27.67 -11.20 0.39
N LYS A 92 28.15 -9.99 0.12
CA LYS A 92 28.83 -9.56 -1.13
C LYS A 92 28.01 -9.79 -2.43
N THR A 93 26.69 -9.89 -2.31
CA THR A 93 25.83 -10.07 -3.48
C THR A 93 25.90 -8.88 -4.45
N LYS A 94 25.82 -9.17 -5.75
CA LYS A 94 25.68 -8.17 -6.82
C LYS A 94 24.20 -8.01 -7.26
N ASN A 95 23.33 -8.80 -6.67
CA ASN A 95 21.90 -8.75 -6.94
C ASN A 95 21.27 -7.62 -6.14
N GLY A 96 20.23 -7.02 -6.69
CA GLY A 96 19.50 -5.94 -6.04
C GLY A 96 18.14 -5.70 -6.68
N VAL A 97 17.34 -4.89 -6.03
CA VAL A 97 16.02 -4.48 -6.51
C VAL A 97 16.11 -3.04 -7.02
N ILE A 98 15.51 -2.78 -8.17
CA ILE A 98 15.40 -1.42 -8.70
C ILE A 98 14.25 -0.73 -7.97
N VAL A 99 14.54 0.40 -7.36
CA VAL A 99 13.58 1.26 -6.67
C VAL A 99 13.38 2.54 -7.46
N GLU A 100 12.13 2.87 -7.71
CA GLU A 100 11.69 4.07 -8.43
C GLU A 100 10.77 4.90 -7.55
N GLU A 101 10.60 6.17 -7.87
CA GLU A 101 9.58 7.01 -7.22
C GLU A 101 8.17 6.48 -7.51
N ILE A 102 7.26 6.59 -6.55
CA ILE A 102 5.86 6.20 -6.73
C ILE A 102 5.07 7.44 -7.14
N VAL A 103 4.56 7.42 -8.37
CA VAL A 103 3.71 8.48 -8.92
C VAL A 103 2.30 7.93 -9.09
N GLU A 104 1.33 8.52 -8.40
CA GLU A 104 -0.09 8.19 -8.51
C GLU A 104 -0.87 9.40 -9.02
N ALA A 105 -1.62 9.21 -10.10
CA ALA A 105 -2.42 10.26 -10.75
C ALA A 105 -1.65 11.56 -11.05
N GLY A 106 -0.33 11.46 -11.38
CA GLY A 106 0.52 12.60 -11.69
C GLY A 106 1.15 13.32 -10.48
N ASN A 107 0.83 12.88 -9.25
CA ASN A 107 1.44 13.38 -8.03
C ASN A 107 2.44 12.36 -7.48
N ILE A 108 3.60 12.82 -7.03
CA ILE A 108 4.58 11.97 -6.35
C ILE A 108 4.06 11.67 -4.96
N THR A 109 3.63 10.41 -4.74
CA THR A 109 3.13 9.93 -3.44
C THR A 109 4.29 9.60 -2.51
N SER A 110 5.36 8.98 -3.04
CA SER A 110 6.56 8.68 -2.27
C SER A 110 7.80 8.99 -3.13
N PRO A 111 8.59 10.01 -2.76
CA PRO A 111 9.79 10.38 -3.48
C PRO A 111 10.87 9.28 -3.35
N LEU A 112 11.76 9.18 -4.32
CA LEU A 112 12.85 8.21 -4.31
C LEU A 112 13.71 8.34 -3.05
N THR A 113 13.98 9.56 -2.58
CA THR A 113 14.81 9.85 -1.42
C THR A 113 14.33 9.17 -0.14
N GLU A 114 13.02 9.12 0.11
CA GLU A 114 12.46 8.42 1.28
C GLU A 114 12.61 6.90 1.18
N ARG A 115 12.58 6.37 -0.03
CA ARG A 115 12.64 4.92 -0.27
C ARG A 115 14.05 4.36 -0.22
N ILE A 116 15.07 5.17 -0.51
CA ILE A 116 16.48 4.75 -0.51
C ILE A 116 17.19 5.07 0.80
N LEU A 117 16.64 5.93 1.65
CA LEU A 117 17.22 6.29 2.94
C LEU A 117 17.45 5.04 3.80
N GLY A 118 18.67 4.89 4.32
CA GLY A 118 19.06 3.75 5.13
C GLY A 118 19.26 2.44 4.36
N ARG A 119 19.18 2.46 3.02
CA ARG A 119 19.47 1.32 2.15
C ARG A 119 20.90 1.38 1.64
N THR A 120 21.37 0.25 1.12
CA THR A 120 22.72 0.11 0.59
C THR A 120 22.65 -0.03 -0.94
N PRO A 121 23.30 0.83 -1.73
CA PRO A 121 23.32 0.70 -3.18
C PRO A 121 24.20 -0.47 -3.61
N VAL A 122 23.82 -1.12 -4.72
CA VAL A 122 24.63 -2.20 -5.35
C VAL A 122 25.81 -1.62 -6.11
N GLU A 123 25.60 -0.49 -6.77
CA GLU A 123 26.58 0.21 -7.60
C GLU A 123 26.92 1.56 -7.01
N LYS A 124 28.09 2.10 -7.35
CA LYS A 124 28.51 3.43 -6.91
C LYS A 124 27.60 4.50 -7.50
N ILE A 125 27.20 5.46 -6.69
CA ILE A 125 26.45 6.63 -7.15
C ILE A 125 27.43 7.75 -7.43
N LEU A 126 27.48 8.17 -8.70
CA LEU A 126 28.40 9.22 -9.20
C LEU A 126 27.62 10.50 -9.48
N ASN A 127 28.30 11.63 -9.26
CA ASN A 127 27.83 12.93 -9.70
C ASN A 127 28.09 13.14 -11.20
N GLU A 128 27.52 14.18 -11.81
CA GLU A 128 27.81 14.61 -13.20
C GLU A 128 29.31 14.86 -13.43
N SER A 129 30.06 15.20 -12.42
CA SER A 129 31.51 15.40 -12.43
C SER A 129 32.33 14.12 -12.23
N ASN A 130 31.71 12.93 -12.22
CA ASN A 130 32.33 11.64 -11.89
C ASN A 130 32.89 11.53 -10.45
N GLU A 131 32.47 12.41 -9.53
CA GLU A 131 32.79 12.27 -8.12
C GLU A 131 31.86 11.26 -7.46
N ILE A 132 32.40 10.46 -6.54
CA ILE A 132 31.62 9.43 -5.83
C ILE A 132 30.84 10.10 -4.72
N ILE A 133 29.51 10.00 -4.76
CA ILE A 133 28.62 10.47 -3.70
C ILE A 133 28.43 9.39 -2.63
N VAL A 134 28.20 8.13 -3.07
CA VAL A 134 28.06 6.97 -2.19
C VAL A 134 28.80 5.80 -2.81
N GLU A 135 29.61 5.12 -2.02
CA GLU A 135 30.29 3.90 -2.47
C GLU A 135 29.34 2.70 -2.52
N ALA A 136 29.68 1.72 -3.36
CA ALA A 136 28.96 0.46 -3.38
C ALA A 136 29.10 -0.27 -2.03
N GLY A 137 27.97 -0.61 -1.41
CA GLY A 137 27.97 -1.26 -0.10
C GLY A 137 28.03 -0.33 1.11
N GLU A 138 27.97 0.99 0.90
CA GLU A 138 27.82 2.00 1.95
C GLU A 138 26.35 2.34 2.15
N ILE A 139 25.95 2.63 3.40
CA ILE A 139 24.55 2.98 3.72
C ILE A 139 24.28 4.44 3.33
N ILE A 140 23.19 4.66 2.59
CA ILE A 140 22.73 5.99 2.22
C ILE A 140 22.20 6.69 3.49
N SER A 141 22.89 7.71 3.93
CA SER A 141 22.51 8.58 5.05
C SER A 141 21.77 9.85 4.57
N GLU A 142 21.25 10.61 5.52
CA GLU A 142 20.56 11.87 5.24
C GLU A 142 21.44 12.87 4.45
N GLN A 143 22.76 12.85 4.68
CA GLN A 143 23.71 13.75 4.00
C GLN A 143 23.83 13.47 2.50
N HIS A 144 23.56 12.25 2.07
CA HIS A 144 23.63 11.82 0.67
C HIS A 144 22.33 12.13 -0.12
N LEU A 145 21.22 12.43 0.57
CA LEU A 145 19.92 12.61 -0.08
C LEU A 145 19.86 13.89 -0.93
N ASP A 146 20.39 14.99 -0.43
CA ASP A 146 20.38 16.27 -1.15
C ASP A 146 21.17 16.22 -2.45
N PRO A 147 22.40 15.67 -2.50
CA PRO A 147 23.12 15.45 -3.75
C PRO A 147 22.38 14.53 -4.72
N ILE A 148 21.82 13.41 -4.25
CA ILE A 148 21.08 12.45 -5.08
C ILE A 148 19.82 13.08 -5.67
N SER A 149 19.08 13.88 -4.88
CA SER A 149 17.90 14.60 -5.36
C SER A 149 18.22 15.61 -6.46
N LYS A 150 19.36 16.33 -6.36
CA LYS A 150 19.82 17.30 -7.36
C LYS A 150 20.18 16.65 -8.69
N LEU A 151 20.64 15.40 -8.69
CA LEU A 151 20.95 14.63 -9.90
C LEU A 151 19.72 14.21 -10.70
N GLY A 152 18.52 14.33 -10.15
CA GLY A 152 17.30 13.92 -10.86
C GLY A 152 17.22 12.43 -11.18
N ILE A 153 17.90 11.58 -10.42
CA ILE A 153 17.88 10.12 -10.59
C ILE A 153 16.47 9.63 -10.27
N ARG A 154 15.82 8.93 -11.20
CA ARG A 154 14.46 8.40 -11.05
C ARG A 154 14.42 6.95 -10.56
N SER A 155 15.49 6.19 -10.78
CA SER A 155 15.59 4.79 -10.37
C SER A 155 16.98 4.48 -9.85
N LEU A 156 17.07 3.67 -8.81
CA LEU A 156 18.32 3.24 -8.21
C LEU A 156 18.25 1.75 -7.87
N LYS A 157 19.35 1.03 -8.12
CA LYS A 157 19.47 -0.38 -7.76
C LYS A 157 20.05 -0.48 -6.35
N ILE A 158 19.23 -0.94 -5.39
CA ILE A 158 19.60 -1.10 -4.00
C ILE A 158 19.62 -2.57 -3.61
N ARG A 159 20.40 -2.90 -2.59
CA ARG A 159 20.40 -4.22 -1.95
C ARG A 159 19.09 -4.41 -1.19
N SER A 160 18.59 -5.63 -1.18
CA SER A 160 17.35 -5.99 -0.52
C SER A 160 17.49 -7.32 0.21
N VAL A 161 16.69 -7.48 1.24
CA VAL A 161 16.53 -8.76 1.95
C VAL A 161 16.11 -9.88 1.01
N LEU A 162 15.31 -9.56 -0.02
CA LEU A 162 14.82 -10.53 -1.01
C LEU A 162 15.90 -11.07 -1.95
N THR A 163 17.01 -10.35 -2.09
CA THR A 163 18.12 -10.71 -2.98
C THR A 163 19.41 -11.00 -2.20
N CYS A 164 19.27 -11.30 -0.90
CA CYS A 164 20.40 -11.66 -0.05
C CYS A 164 20.86 -13.08 -0.37
N ASP A 165 22.18 -13.29 -0.49
CA ASP A 165 22.78 -14.60 -0.80
C ASP A 165 23.28 -15.33 0.47
N THR A 166 22.94 -14.84 1.66
CA THR A 166 23.26 -15.52 2.94
C THR A 166 22.46 -16.82 3.05
N GLU A 167 23.12 -17.94 3.36
CA GLU A 167 22.47 -19.27 3.42
C GLU A 167 21.39 -19.33 4.50
N ASP A 168 21.72 -18.83 5.71
CA ASP A 168 20.79 -18.77 6.85
C ASP A 168 20.62 -17.34 7.34
N GLY A 169 19.39 -16.81 7.28
CA GLY A 169 19.10 -15.49 7.75
C GLY A 169 19.38 -14.38 6.72
N ILE A 170 19.90 -13.23 7.19
CA ILE A 170 20.05 -12.01 6.37
C ILE A 170 21.39 -11.35 6.76
N CYS A 171 22.07 -10.69 5.81
CA CYS A 171 23.22 -9.87 6.13
C CYS A 171 22.83 -8.42 6.46
N SER A 172 23.67 -7.76 7.29
CA SER A 172 23.46 -6.38 7.75
C SER A 172 23.35 -5.39 6.59
N LYS A 173 24.19 -5.49 5.57
CA LYS A 173 24.16 -4.59 4.41
C LYS A 173 22.93 -4.75 3.52
N CYS A 174 22.37 -5.96 3.39
CA CYS A 174 21.12 -6.18 2.64
C CYS A 174 19.89 -5.65 3.39
N TYR A 175 19.92 -5.70 4.70
CA TYR A 175 18.88 -5.10 5.55
C TYR A 175 19.00 -3.57 5.59
N GLY A 176 20.22 -3.08 5.87
CA GLY A 176 20.53 -1.66 5.95
C GLY A 176 20.45 -1.09 7.36
N ARG A 177 19.80 0.06 7.51
CA ARG A 177 19.72 0.83 8.75
C ARG A 177 18.65 0.28 9.70
N ASP A 178 18.98 0.21 10.97
CA ASP A 178 18.00 0.05 12.05
C ASP A 178 17.23 1.36 12.23
N LEU A 179 15.91 1.30 12.04
CA LEU A 179 15.04 2.49 12.12
C LEU A 179 14.93 3.07 13.54
N ALA A 180 15.15 2.24 14.58
CA ALA A 180 15.06 2.70 15.97
C ALA A 180 16.29 3.50 16.39
N ARG A 181 17.49 3.05 15.97
CA ARG A 181 18.77 3.63 16.40
C ARG A 181 19.38 4.57 15.37
N GLY A 182 18.98 4.44 14.10
CA GLY A 182 19.56 5.22 13.01
C GLY A 182 20.95 4.75 12.56
N THR A 183 21.48 3.67 13.11
CA THR A 183 22.76 3.05 12.79
C THR A 183 22.58 1.77 11.96
N PRO A 184 23.64 1.22 11.36
CA PRO A 184 23.56 -0.10 10.74
C PRO A 184 23.03 -1.13 11.74
N VAL A 185 22.23 -2.09 11.25
CA VAL A 185 21.67 -3.14 12.10
C VAL A 185 22.77 -4.02 12.68
N ASN A 186 22.62 -4.41 13.95
CA ASN A 186 23.57 -5.27 14.63
C ASN A 186 23.42 -6.75 14.23
N ILE A 187 24.51 -7.50 14.27
CA ILE A 187 24.47 -8.95 14.13
C ILE A 187 23.71 -9.55 15.32
N GLY A 188 22.85 -10.55 15.04
CA GLY A 188 21.99 -11.20 16.03
C GLY A 188 20.60 -10.56 16.19
N GLU A 189 20.30 -9.46 15.52
CA GLU A 189 18.98 -8.83 15.57
C GLU A 189 17.93 -9.68 14.83
N ALA A 190 16.82 -9.99 15.51
CA ALA A 190 15.71 -10.77 14.96
C ALA A 190 14.75 -9.89 14.16
N VAL A 191 15.18 -9.40 13.00
CA VAL A 191 14.45 -8.44 12.18
C VAL A 191 13.12 -8.97 11.65
N GLY A 192 13.02 -10.28 11.45
CA GLY A 192 11.77 -10.92 11.02
C GLY A 192 10.68 -10.85 12.08
N ILE A 193 11.01 -11.05 13.35
CA ILE A 193 10.07 -10.94 14.46
C ILE A 193 9.62 -9.48 14.62
N ILE A 194 10.56 -8.52 14.53
CA ILE A 194 10.24 -7.08 14.58
C ILE A 194 9.28 -6.70 13.45
N ALA A 195 9.53 -7.18 12.23
CA ALA A 195 8.65 -6.93 11.10
C ALA A 195 7.25 -7.53 11.31
N ALA A 196 7.16 -8.78 11.78
CA ALA A 196 5.89 -9.44 12.04
C ALA A 196 5.06 -8.72 13.11
N GLN A 197 5.70 -8.26 14.18
CA GLN A 197 5.06 -7.49 15.24
C GLN A 197 4.62 -6.10 14.75
N SER A 198 5.44 -5.42 13.96
CA SER A 198 5.12 -4.11 13.39
C SER A 198 3.96 -4.16 12.39
N ILE A 199 3.77 -5.27 11.69
CA ILE A 199 2.62 -5.50 10.80
C ILE A 199 1.37 -5.90 11.60
N GLY A 200 1.54 -6.70 12.66
CA GLY A 200 0.43 -7.24 13.45
C GLY A 200 -0.20 -6.24 14.42
N GLU A 201 0.59 -5.36 15.02
CA GLU A 201 0.12 -4.37 15.99
C GLU A 201 -0.94 -3.43 15.39
N PRO A 202 -0.73 -2.75 14.25
CA PRO A 202 -1.75 -1.90 13.64
C PRO A 202 -3.03 -2.67 13.25
N GLY A 203 -2.91 -3.95 12.90
CA GLY A 203 -4.06 -4.80 12.62
C GLY A 203 -5.04 -4.85 13.79
N THR A 204 -4.54 -4.99 15.00
CA THR A 204 -5.35 -4.98 16.22
C THR A 204 -5.96 -3.60 16.49
N GLN A 205 -5.21 -2.50 16.31
CA GLN A 205 -5.72 -1.14 16.49
C GLN A 205 -6.78 -0.75 15.45
N LEU A 206 -6.59 -1.13 14.18
CA LEU A 206 -7.55 -0.89 13.10
C LEU A 206 -8.90 -1.59 13.37
N THR A 207 -8.88 -2.78 13.96
CA THR A 207 -10.11 -3.47 14.34
C THR A 207 -10.86 -2.76 15.47
N MET A 208 -10.15 -2.14 16.40
CA MET A 208 -10.77 -1.32 17.45
C MET A 208 -11.34 -0.01 16.88
N ARG A 209 -10.71 0.60 15.87
CA ARG A 209 -11.21 1.85 15.24
C ARG A 209 -12.52 1.70 14.48
N THR A 210 -12.85 0.53 13.95
CA THR A 210 -14.14 0.30 13.26
C THR A 210 -15.34 0.47 14.19
N PHE A 211 -15.18 0.26 15.49
CA PHE A 211 -16.20 0.51 16.50
C PHE A 211 -16.58 1.99 16.62
N HIS A 212 -15.62 2.91 16.44
CA HIS A 212 -15.85 4.35 16.56
C HIS A 212 -16.67 4.97 15.41
N ILE A 213 -16.82 4.28 14.28
CA ILE A 213 -17.65 4.73 13.15
C ILE A 213 -19.13 4.40 13.39
N GLY A 214 -19.45 3.57 14.40
CA GLY A 214 -20.82 3.33 14.88
C GLY A 214 -21.74 2.67 13.85
N GLY A 215 -21.21 1.88 12.92
CA GLY A 215 -21.98 1.12 11.92
C GLY A 215 -22.63 2.00 10.84
N ALA A 216 -22.25 3.26 10.71
CA ALA A 216 -22.66 4.09 9.57
C ALA A 216 -22.11 3.50 8.27
N ALA A 217 -22.99 3.32 7.28
CA ALA A 217 -22.58 2.81 5.98
C ALA A 217 -21.71 3.85 5.27
N SER A 218 -20.44 3.53 5.08
CA SER A 218 -19.56 4.27 4.16
C SER A 218 -19.46 3.46 2.87
N SER A 219 -20.14 3.89 1.83
CA SER A 219 -19.86 3.39 0.50
C SER A 219 -18.61 4.10 -0.01
N SER A 220 -17.45 3.50 0.18
CA SER A 220 -16.37 3.71 -0.77
C SER A 220 -16.83 3.04 -2.06
N VAL A 221 -17.24 3.81 -3.02
CA VAL A 221 -17.40 3.31 -4.39
C VAL A 221 -15.99 3.00 -4.86
N GLU A 222 -15.54 1.77 -4.62
CA GLU A 222 -14.40 1.25 -5.33
C GLU A 222 -14.80 1.28 -6.81
N GLN A 223 -14.09 2.07 -7.59
CA GLN A 223 -14.25 2.03 -9.04
C GLN A 223 -13.83 0.63 -9.49
N SER A 224 -14.81 -0.26 -9.60
CA SER A 224 -14.62 -1.63 -10.08
C SER A 224 -14.22 -1.68 -11.56
N ASN A 225 -14.30 -0.55 -12.26
CA ASN A 225 -14.01 -0.43 -13.69
C ASN A 225 -12.90 0.59 -13.90
N SER A 226 -11.92 0.24 -14.73
CA SER A 226 -10.86 1.15 -15.17
C SER A 226 -11.14 1.57 -16.60
N VAL A 227 -11.23 2.88 -16.83
CA VAL A 227 -11.40 3.47 -18.16
C VAL A 227 -10.10 4.11 -18.64
N SER A 228 -9.88 4.11 -19.95
CA SER A 228 -8.68 4.73 -20.53
C SER A 228 -8.73 6.25 -20.40
N PRO A 229 -7.72 6.92 -19.81
CA PRO A 229 -7.66 8.39 -19.79
C PRO A 229 -7.25 9.02 -21.12
N VAL A 230 -6.68 8.23 -22.04
CA VAL A 230 -6.09 8.67 -23.32
C VAL A 230 -6.59 7.79 -24.45
N SER A 231 -6.72 8.35 -25.66
CA SER A 231 -6.93 7.59 -26.89
C SER A 231 -5.58 7.08 -27.40
N GLY A 232 -5.55 5.88 -27.98
CA GLY A 232 -4.30 5.32 -28.52
C GLY A 232 -4.41 3.84 -28.85
N VAL A 233 -3.25 3.21 -29.10
CA VAL A 233 -3.14 1.80 -29.40
C VAL A 233 -2.68 1.04 -28.14
N VAL A 234 -3.43 0.02 -27.77
CA VAL A 234 -3.15 -0.82 -26.61
C VAL A 234 -2.01 -1.80 -26.92
N LYS A 235 -1.06 -1.91 -25.99
CA LYS A 235 -0.04 -2.95 -26.01
C LYS A 235 0.00 -3.68 -24.68
N TYR A 236 -0.08 -4.99 -24.72
CA TYR A 236 0.00 -5.86 -23.55
C TYR A 236 1.46 -6.11 -23.13
N GLU A 237 1.75 -6.00 -21.85
CA GLU A 237 3.03 -6.36 -21.27
C GLU A 237 2.82 -7.35 -20.10
N ASN A 238 3.52 -8.47 -20.19
CA ASN A 238 3.47 -9.54 -19.18
C ASN A 238 2.05 -10.06 -18.86
N ILE A 239 1.15 -10.04 -19.84
CA ILE A 239 -0.23 -10.48 -19.67
C ILE A 239 -0.38 -11.94 -20.16
N LYS A 240 -0.80 -12.82 -19.25
CA LYS A 240 -1.33 -14.14 -19.58
C LYS A 240 -2.83 -14.11 -19.41
N LEU A 241 -3.57 -14.47 -20.46
CA LEU A 241 -5.03 -14.47 -20.48
C LEU A 241 -5.55 -15.91 -20.52
N ILE A 242 -6.67 -16.14 -19.81
CA ILE A 242 -7.51 -17.32 -19.96
C ILE A 242 -8.92 -16.86 -20.34
N GLU A 243 -9.57 -17.62 -21.20
CA GLU A 243 -10.97 -17.40 -21.53
C GLU A 243 -11.87 -18.20 -20.57
N ASP A 244 -12.82 -17.50 -19.96
CA ASP A 244 -13.86 -18.10 -19.14
C ASP A 244 -14.94 -18.77 -20.01
N ARG A 245 -15.81 -19.59 -19.40
CA ARG A 245 -16.96 -20.23 -20.06
C ARG A 245 -17.86 -19.24 -20.82
N PHE A 246 -17.84 -17.97 -20.41
CA PHE A 246 -18.57 -16.89 -21.04
C PHE A 246 -17.77 -16.09 -22.09
N LYS A 247 -16.59 -16.60 -22.51
CA LYS A 247 -15.66 -15.96 -23.46
C LYS A 247 -15.08 -14.63 -22.97
N ASN A 248 -15.10 -14.35 -21.65
CA ASN A 248 -14.42 -13.21 -21.08
C ASN A 248 -12.93 -13.52 -20.92
N LYS A 249 -12.07 -12.57 -21.24
CA LYS A 249 -10.61 -12.67 -21.05
C LYS A 249 -10.27 -12.26 -19.62
N ILE A 250 -9.71 -13.19 -18.84
CA ILE A 250 -9.31 -12.96 -17.45
C ILE A 250 -7.79 -12.98 -17.34
N VAL A 251 -7.24 -12.01 -16.61
CA VAL A 251 -5.80 -11.86 -16.39
C VAL A 251 -5.31 -12.80 -15.31
N LEU A 252 -4.32 -13.62 -15.62
CA LEU A 252 -3.67 -14.54 -14.66
C LEU A 252 -2.30 -14.03 -14.18
N SER A 253 -1.75 -13.00 -14.78
CA SER A 253 -0.45 -12.47 -14.39
C SER A 253 -0.60 -11.53 -13.19
N ARG A 254 0.29 -11.65 -12.21
CA ARG A 254 0.34 -10.72 -11.05
C ARG A 254 0.94 -9.35 -11.42
N ASN A 255 1.81 -9.30 -12.42
CA ASN A 255 2.49 -8.09 -12.89
C ASN A 255 2.04 -7.71 -14.31
N ALA A 256 0.75 -7.82 -14.58
CA ALA A 256 0.16 -7.45 -15.85
C ALA A 256 0.15 -5.92 -16.01
N LYS A 257 0.60 -5.44 -17.16
CA LYS A 257 0.59 -4.02 -17.50
C LYS A 257 -0.05 -3.82 -18.87
N ILE A 258 -0.90 -2.82 -18.99
CA ILE A 258 -1.37 -2.30 -20.27
C ILE A 258 -0.67 -0.99 -20.53
N ARG A 259 -0.06 -0.89 -21.71
CA ARG A 259 0.55 0.34 -22.19
C ARG A 259 -0.28 0.88 -23.35
N ILE A 260 -0.64 2.14 -23.28
CA ILE A 260 -1.37 2.85 -24.33
C ILE A 260 -0.38 3.81 -25.00
N ILE A 261 -0.22 3.69 -26.31
CA ILE A 261 0.65 4.53 -27.11
C ILE A 261 -0.25 5.47 -27.91
N ASP A 262 -0.17 6.77 -27.63
CA ASP A 262 -0.86 7.80 -28.39
C ASP A 262 -0.04 8.28 -29.59
N GLU A 263 -0.68 8.93 -30.56
CA GLU A 263 -0.04 9.48 -31.77
C GLU A 263 1.03 10.54 -31.44
N ASN A 264 0.94 11.18 -30.27
CA ASN A 264 1.89 12.19 -29.76
C ASN A 264 3.01 11.63 -28.89
N SER A 265 3.24 10.31 -28.89
CA SER A 265 4.30 9.61 -28.10
C SER A 265 4.09 9.58 -26.59
N ASP A 266 2.99 10.08 -26.05
CA ASP A 266 2.67 9.94 -24.62
C ASP A 266 2.29 8.49 -24.31
N LYS A 267 3.10 7.85 -23.44
CA LYS A 267 2.87 6.48 -23.01
C LYS A 267 2.14 6.49 -21.67
N PHE A 268 0.90 6.05 -21.67
CA PHE A 268 0.18 5.77 -20.43
C PHE A 268 0.35 4.27 -20.10
N THR A 269 0.82 3.96 -18.89
CA THR A 269 0.97 2.59 -18.42
C THR A 269 0.10 2.38 -17.18
N SER A 270 -0.78 1.38 -17.21
CA SER A 270 -1.62 1.00 -16.08
C SER A 270 -1.32 -0.44 -15.66
N ASN A 271 -1.21 -0.67 -14.35
CA ASN A 271 -1.11 -2.00 -13.79
C ASN A 271 -2.51 -2.61 -13.66
N ILE A 272 -2.64 -3.88 -14.04
CA ILE A 272 -3.91 -4.59 -13.98
C ILE A 272 -3.84 -5.64 -12.89
N PRO A 273 -4.78 -5.62 -11.91
CA PRO A 273 -4.86 -6.62 -10.88
C PRO A 273 -5.12 -8.02 -11.45
N PHE A 274 -4.59 -9.04 -10.76
CA PHE A 274 -4.90 -10.44 -11.03
C PHE A 274 -6.42 -10.68 -10.93
N GLY A 275 -6.96 -11.42 -11.89
CA GLY A 275 -8.40 -11.74 -11.95
C GLY A 275 -9.25 -10.67 -12.64
N SER A 276 -8.68 -9.58 -13.12
CA SER A 276 -9.42 -8.55 -13.87
C SER A 276 -9.88 -9.07 -15.22
N LYS A 277 -11.07 -8.63 -15.66
CA LYS A 277 -11.60 -8.89 -17.01
C LYS A 277 -11.12 -7.81 -17.96
N ILE A 278 -10.60 -8.22 -19.11
CA ILE A 278 -10.18 -7.29 -20.17
C ILE A 278 -11.16 -7.38 -21.34
N TYR A 279 -11.68 -6.24 -21.77
CA TYR A 279 -12.62 -6.13 -22.89
C TYR A 279 -11.94 -5.70 -24.19
N VAL A 280 -10.72 -5.22 -24.13
CA VAL A 280 -9.97 -4.72 -25.30
C VAL A 280 -8.92 -5.72 -25.72
N ASN A 281 -8.68 -5.91 -27.01
CA ASN A 281 -7.66 -6.80 -27.54
C ASN A 281 -6.29 -6.11 -27.63
N ASP A 282 -5.22 -6.91 -27.65
CA ASP A 282 -3.88 -6.39 -27.95
C ASP A 282 -3.85 -5.72 -29.33
N LYS A 283 -3.19 -4.59 -29.40
CA LYS A 283 -3.09 -3.73 -30.61
C LYS A 283 -4.43 -3.12 -31.09
N ALA A 284 -5.47 -3.14 -30.27
CA ALA A 284 -6.71 -2.45 -30.60
C ALA A 284 -6.57 -0.94 -30.40
N LYS A 285 -7.23 -0.17 -31.26
CA LYS A 285 -7.38 1.28 -31.09
C LYS A 285 -8.50 1.53 -30.09
N ILE A 286 -8.24 2.37 -29.08
CA ILE A 286 -9.20 2.73 -28.05
C ILE A 286 -9.40 4.24 -28.03
N ASP A 287 -10.61 4.65 -27.69
CA ASP A 287 -10.95 6.05 -27.46
C ASP A 287 -10.85 6.43 -25.98
N LYS A 288 -10.72 7.72 -25.72
CA LYS A 288 -10.74 8.26 -24.36
C LYS A 288 -12.03 7.87 -23.64
N ASN A 289 -11.93 7.44 -22.37
CA ASN A 289 -13.03 6.92 -21.54
C ASN A 289 -13.63 5.57 -22.00
N GLN A 290 -12.96 4.80 -22.84
CA GLN A 290 -13.35 3.43 -23.14
C GLN A 290 -12.98 2.50 -21.97
N LEU A 291 -13.88 1.53 -21.64
CA LEU A 291 -13.78 0.55 -20.57
C LEU A 291 -12.83 -0.59 -20.97
#